data_cbfa71cf0b87f690f4b44d09ef424dcb
#
_entry.id   cbfa71cf0b87f690f4b44d09ef424dcb
#
_cell.length_a   1.000
_cell.length_b   1.000
_cell.length_c   1.000
_cell.angle_alpha   90.00
_cell.angle_beta   90.00
_cell.angle_gamma   90.00
#
_symmetry.space_group_name_H-M   'P 1'
#
loop_
_entity.id
_entity.type
_entity.pdbx_description
1 polymer ?
#
loop_
_entity_poly.entity_id
_entity_poly.type
_entity_poly.pdbx_seq_one_letter_code
_entity_poly.pdbx_strand_id
1 'polypeptide(L)'
;RRGDFINCQNAKITGISFDGGYQEYMAAPKETLALVPEDLSSADAAPLLCAGVTVFNALRNTDAKPGDLVAVQGIGGLGHLGIQYAKKMGFRTVAISGSNSKKKLALDLGADHFLSVSDDNVVEELQNMGGAKIILATAPSSKAITEIFDGLGPNGSVVAVGADMQPIEVSAMQLIAGKKTLTGHASGTAMDSEDTLNFSALSGSVPMIETFPLEKAAEAYDRMISN
;
A
#
# COMPACT_ATOMS: atom_id res chain seq x y z
N ARG A 1 15.19 2.29 -23.85
CA ARG A 1 14.13 3.04 -23.16
C ARG A 1 12.96 2.08 -22.97
N ARG A 2 12.93 1.38 -21.84
CA ARG A 2 11.98 0.27 -21.57
C ARG A 2 10.75 0.73 -20.76
N GLY A 3 10.62 2.03 -20.48
CA GLY A 3 9.52 2.55 -19.64
C GLY A 3 9.67 2.33 -18.13
N ASP A 4 10.70 1.62 -17.70
CA ASP A 4 10.98 1.36 -16.28
C ASP A 4 11.77 2.55 -15.69
N PHE A 5 11.04 3.58 -15.32
CA PHE A 5 11.63 4.80 -14.77
C PHE A 5 12.03 4.64 -13.30
N ILE A 6 11.38 3.73 -12.58
CA ILE A 6 11.64 3.50 -11.15
C ILE A 6 13.03 2.92 -10.94
N ASN A 7 13.47 2.00 -11.80
CA ASN A 7 14.78 1.37 -11.74
C ASN A 7 15.84 2.11 -12.57
N CYS A 8 15.56 3.33 -13.03
CA CYS A 8 16.50 4.12 -13.80
C CYS A 8 17.67 4.61 -12.92
N GLN A 9 18.91 4.31 -13.29
CA GLN A 9 20.10 4.76 -12.55
C GLN A 9 20.25 6.29 -12.52
N ASN A 10 19.62 7.01 -13.45
CA ASN A 10 19.61 8.47 -13.55
C ASN A 10 18.25 9.06 -13.11
N ALA A 11 17.43 8.29 -12.36
CA ALA A 11 16.16 8.79 -11.86
C ALA A 11 16.38 10.02 -10.98
N LYS A 12 15.52 11.02 -11.20
CA LYS A 12 15.44 12.21 -10.34
C LYS A 12 14.05 12.24 -9.73
N ILE A 13 13.99 12.47 -8.43
CA ILE A 13 12.75 12.45 -7.67
C ILE A 13 12.42 13.87 -7.24
N THR A 14 11.23 14.34 -7.59
CA THR A 14 10.68 15.62 -7.14
C THR A 14 10.60 15.65 -5.61
N GLY A 15 11.06 16.74 -5.01
CA GLY A 15 11.16 16.89 -3.55
C GLY A 15 12.44 16.31 -2.93
N ILE A 16 13.27 15.58 -3.72
CA ILE A 16 14.57 15.05 -3.28
C ILE A 16 15.69 15.60 -4.16
N SER A 17 15.58 15.48 -5.47
CA SER A 17 16.61 15.90 -6.43
C SER A 17 16.45 17.37 -6.86
N PHE A 18 15.28 17.92 -6.68
CA PHE A 18 14.89 19.31 -6.95
C PHE A 18 13.62 19.63 -6.16
N ASP A 19 13.17 20.89 -6.17
CA ASP A 19 12.05 21.37 -5.38
C ASP A 19 10.77 20.53 -5.58
N GLY A 20 10.04 20.33 -4.49
CA GLY A 20 8.84 19.50 -4.42
C GLY A 20 7.55 20.29 -4.60
N GLY A 21 6.43 19.73 -4.15
CA GLY A 21 5.07 20.25 -4.34
C GLY A 21 4.57 21.25 -3.29
N TYR A 22 5.37 21.59 -2.26
CA TYR A 22 4.98 22.60 -1.27
C TYR A 22 5.18 24.03 -1.81
N GLN A 23 4.52 24.35 -2.91
CA GLN A 23 4.60 25.62 -3.59
C GLN A 23 3.38 25.83 -4.51
N GLU A 24 3.12 27.05 -4.91
CA GLU A 24 1.99 27.39 -5.79
C GLU A 24 2.17 26.89 -7.21
N TYR A 25 3.41 26.84 -7.70
CA TYR A 25 3.77 26.43 -9.07
C TYR A 25 4.96 25.47 -9.04
N MET A 26 4.89 24.42 -9.84
CA MET A 26 5.96 23.43 -9.98
C MET A 26 6.20 23.12 -11.46
N ALA A 27 7.47 23.01 -11.83
CA ALA A 27 7.85 22.52 -13.14
C ALA A 27 8.10 21.01 -13.08
N ALA A 28 7.49 20.26 -14.00
CA ALA A 28 7.69 18.82 -14.10
C ALA A 28 7.89 18.41 -15.57
N PRO A 29 8.72 17.38 -15.85
CA PRO A 29 8.82 16.81 -17.17
C PRO A 29 7.45 16.22 -17.59
N LYS A 30 7.05 16.44 -18.85
CA LYS A 30 5.76 15.94 -19.35
C LYS A 30 5.59 14.41 -19.22
N GLU A 31 6.69 13.69 -19.26
CA GLU A 31 6.72 12.23 -19.16
C GLU A 31 6.40 11.70 -17.76
N THR A 32 6.37 12.59 -16.76
CA THR A 32 6.02 12.26 -15.37
C THR A 32 4.62 12.69 -14.97
N LEU A 33 3.89 13.31 -15.87
CA LEU A 33 2.52 13.76 -15.64
C LEU A 33 1.54 12.62 -15.85
N ALA A 34 0.54 12.53 -14.97
CA ALA A 34 -0.59 11.63 -15.07
C ALA A 34 -1.88 12.44 -15.24
N LEU A 35 -2.75 12.01 -16.14
CA LEU A 35 -4.05 12.64 -16.34
C LEU A 35 -4.98 12.27 -15.17
N VAL A 36 -5.54 13.29 -14.53
CA VAL A 36 -6.55 13.10 -13.48
C VAL A 36 -7.93 13.02 -14.13
N PRO A 37 -8.71 11.94 -13.89
CA PRO A 37 -10.09 11.84 -14.36
C PRO A 37 -10.96 12.98 -13.82
N GLU A 38 -11.94 13.42 -14.61
CA GLU A 38 -12.86 14.51 -14.23
C GLU A 38 -13.70 14.18 -12.98
N ASP A 39 -13.95 12.90 -12.73
CA ASP A 39 -14.71 12.41 -11.58
C ASP A 39 -13.93 12.43 -10.25
N LEU A 40 -12.64 12.76 -10.29
CA LEU A 40 -11.81 12.87 -9.08
C LEU A 40 -11.47 14.34 -8.78
N SER A 41 -11.69 14.76 -7.56
CA SER A 41 -11.18 16.06 -7.10
C SER A 41 -9.65 16.05 -7.03
N SER A 42 -9.01 17.21 -7.22
CA SER A 42 -7.55 17.31 -7.06
C SER A 42 -7.09 16.93 -5.64
N ALA A 43 -7.91 17.18 -4.63
CA ALA A 43 -7.63 16.81 -3.24
C ALA A 43 -7.63 15.29 -3.04
N ASP A 44 -8.59 14.57 -3.64
CA ASP A 44 -8.63 13.11 -3.59
C ASP A 44 -7.55 12.48 -4.48
N ALA A 45 -7.25 13.06 -5.63
CA ALA A 45 -6.24 12.55 -6.54
C ALA A 45 -4.82 12.63 -5.96
N ALA A 46 -4.49 13.68 -5.20
CA ALA A 46 -3.14 13.92 -4.71
C ALA A 46 -2.53 12.72 -3.94
N PRO A 47 -3.17 12.15 -2.90
CA PRO A 47 -2.59 10.99 -2.20
C PRO A 47 -2.63 9.71 -3.03
N LEU A 48 -3.50 9.62 -4.06
CA LEU A 48 -3.53 8.47 -4.96
C LEU A 48 -2.28 8.39 -5.84
N LEU A 49 -1.61 9.50 -6.10
CA LEU A 49 -0.35 9.56 -6.87
C LEU A 49 0.90 9.14 -6.08
N CYS A 50 0.74 8.80 -4.80
CA CYS A 50 1.81 8.24 -3.97
C CYS A 50 1.31 6.96 -3.27
N ALA A 51 0.50 7.10 -2.21
CA ALA A 51 0.00 5.96 -1.46
C ALA A 51 -0.90 5.05 -2.32
N GLY A 52 -1.75 5.65 -3.17
CA GLY A 52 -2.62 4.90 -4.08
C GLY A 52 -1.83 4.05 -5.06
N VAL A 53 -0.98 4.68 -5.89
CA VAL A 53 -0.20 3.95 -6.91
C VAL A 53 0.71 2.90 -6.29
N THR A 54 1.27 3.15 -5.11
CA THR A 54 2.12 2.20 -4.41
C THR A 54 1.38 0.90 -4.09
N VAL A 55 0.22 0.98 -3.44
CA VAL A 55 -0.51 -0.23 -3.02
C VAL A 55 -1.31 -0.86 -4.16
N PHE A 56 -1.86 -0.06 -5.08
CA PHE A 56 -2.54 -0.56 -6.27
C PHE A 56 -1.57 -1.37 -7.14
N ASN A 57 -0.42 -0.79 -7.44
CA ASN A 57 0.58 -1.40 -8.31
C ASN A 57 1.21 -2.64 -7.66
N ALA A 58 1.45 -2.59 -6.34
CA ALA A 58 1.90 -3.75 -5.58
C ALA A 58 0.91 -4.93 -5.67
N LEU A 59 -0.40 -4.68 -5.56
CA LEU A 59 -1.42 -5.73 -5.64
C LEU A 59 -1.60 -6.25 -7.07
N ARG A 60 -1.75 -5.37 -8.06
CA ARG A 60 -2.03 -5.77 -9.45
C ARG A 60 -0.90 -6.53 -10.12
N ASN A 61 0.34 -6.35 -9.65
CA ASN A 61 1.51 -7.06 -10.18
C ASN A 61 1.81 -8.39 -9.47
N THR A 62 0.93 -8.84 -8.58
CA THR A 62 0.99 -10.19 -8.01
C THR A 62 0.30 -11.20 -8.93
N ASP A 63 0.47 -12.49 -8.61
CA ASP A 63 -0.26 -13.57 -9.25
C ASP A 63 -1.59 -13.93 -8.54
N ALA A 64 -2.02 -13.11 -7.57
CA ALA A 64 -3.28 -13.28 -6.86
C ALA A 64 -4.48 -13.09 -7.81
N LYS A 65 -5.52 -13.88 -7.58
CA LYS A 65 -6.75 -13.87 -8.38
C LYS A 65 -7.95 -13.54 -7.49
N PRO A 66 -9.03 -13.00 -8.04
CA PRO A 66 -10.27 -12.81 -7.31
C PRO A 66 -10.64 -14.07 -6.52
N GLY A 67 -10.98 -13.90 -5.24
CA GLY A 67 -11.25 -14.99 -4.30
C GLY A 67 -10.05 -15.44 -3.46
N ASP A 68 -8.82 -15.13 -3.85
CA ASP A 68 -7.63 -15.41 -3.03
C ASP A 68 -7.64 -14.57 -1.73
N LEU A 69 -7.01 -15.11 -0.68
CA LEU A 69 -6.85 -14.42 0.60
C LEU A 69 -5.71 -13.40 0.51
N VAL A 70 -6.04 -12.13 0.68
CA VAL A 70 -5.07 -11.02 0.72
C VAL A 70 -5.14 -10.36 2.09
N ALA A 71 -4.04 -10.36 2.81
CA ALA A 71 -3.91 -9.69 4.08
C ALA A 71 -3.20 -8.33 3.90
N VAL A 72 -3.76 -7.27 4.46
CA VAL A 72 -3.15 -5.93 4.48
C VAL A 72 -2.66 -5.65 5.89
N GLN A 73 -1.35 -5.61 6.08
CA GLN A 73 -0.71 -5.37 7.37
C GLN A 73 -0.42 -3.88 7.53
N GLY A 74 -1.03 -3.28 8.56
CA GLY A 74 -1.00 -1.86 8.85
C GLY A 74 -2.20 -1.12 8.23
N ILE A 75 -2.82 -0.23 9.01
CA ILE A 75 -4.00 0.57 8.59
C ILE A 75 -3.65 2.06 8.78
N GLY A 76 -2.71 2.52 8.00
CA GLY A 76 -2.29 3.91 7.89
C GLY A 76 -2.58 4.46 6.50
N GLY A 77 -1.81 5.47 6.05
CA GLY A 77 -1.97 6.11 4.75
C GLY A 77 -1.93 5.15 3.55
N LEU A 78 -1.06 4.13 3.57
CA LEU A 78 -1.02 3.08 2.55
C LEU A 78 -2.13 2.04 2.78
N GLY A 79 -2.27 1.55 4.01
CA GLY A 79 -3.12 0.40 4.30
C GLY A 79 -4.61 0.65 4.12
N HIS A 80 -5.11 1.86 4.40
CA HIS A 80 -6.53 2.16 4.20
C HIS A 80 -6.93 2.12 2.71
N LEU A 81 -6.02 2.51 1.80
CA LEU A 81 -6.21 2.33 0.37
C LEU A 81 -5.98 0.88 -0.06
N GLY A 82 -4.96 0.21 0.52
CA GLY A 82 -4.68 -1.21 0.26
C GLY A 82 -5.88 -2.11 0.55
N ILE A 83 -6.62 -1.88 1.64
CA ILE A 83 -7.85 -2.61 1.99
C ILE A 83 -8.92 -2.38 0.92
N GLN A 84 -9.17 -1.12 0.54
CA GLN A 84 -10.17 -0.78 -0.48
C GLN A 84 -9.84 -1.44 -1.82
N TYR A 85 -8.59 -1.31 -2.29
CA TYR A 85 -8.17 -1.90 -3.56
C TYR A 85 -8.23 -3.43 -3.53
N ALA A 86 -7.75 -4.07 -2.46
CA ALA A 86 -7.84 -5.52 -2.33
C ALA A 86 -9.30 -5.99 -2.44
N LYS A 87 -10.20 -5.34 -1.73
CA LYS A 87 -11.63 -5.65 -1.80
C LYS A 87 -12.22 -5.43 -3.19
N LYS A 88 -11.91 -4.29 -3.81
CA LYS A 88 -12.44 -3.92 -5.14
C LYS A 88 -11.85 -4.76 -6.28
N MET A 89 -10.68 -5.34 -6.10
CA MET A 89 -10.09 -6.33 -7.01
C MET A 89 -10.69 -7.74 -6.83
N GLY A 90 -11.62 -7.92 -5.87
CA GLY A 90 -12.33 -9.18 -5.64
C GLY A 90 -11.61 -10.17 -4.72
N PHE A 91 -10.64 -9.73 -3.95
CA PHE A 91 -9.93 -10.58 -2.99
C PHE A 91 -10.74 -10.75 -1.70
N ARG A 92 -10.55 -11.89 -1.02
CA ARG A 92 -10.93 -12.05 0.38
C ARG A 92 -9.95 -11.26 1.23
N THR A 93 -10.39 -10.15 1.77
CA THR A 93 -9.50 -9.14 2.37
C THR A 93 -9.47 -9.24 3.88
N VAL A 94 -8.27 -9.45 4.45
CA VAL A 94 -8.01 -9.42 5.89
C VAL A 94 -7.22 -8.14 6.20
N ALA A 95 -7.69 -7.34 7.14
CA ALA A 95 -6.95 -6.20 7.66
C ALA A 95 -6.25 -6.59 8.97
N ILE A 96 -4.96 -6.28 9.11
CA ILE A 96 -4.15 -6.57 10.30
C ILE A 96 -3.67 -5.25 10.91
N SER A 97 -3.92 -5.07 12.20
CA SER A 97 -3.50 -3.88 12.96
C SER A 97 -2.86 -4.26 14.28
N GLY A 98 -2.07 -3.36 14.87
CA GLY A 98 -1.46 -3.56 16.18
C GLY A 98 -2.47 -3.68 17.33
N SER A 99 -3.67 -3.10 17.19
CA SER A 99 -4.72 -3.13 18.21
C SER A 99 -6.12 -3.05 17.58
N ASN A 100 -7.16 -3.28 18.39
CA ASN A 100 -8.57 -3.22 17.97
C ASN A 100 -9.09 -1.80 17.63
N SER A 101 -8.33 -0.74 17.91
CA SER A 101 -8.79 0.64 17.73
C SER A 101 -9.24 0.96 16.30
N LYS A 102 -8.68 0.29 15.30
CA LYS A 102 -9.01 0.50 13.87
C LYS A 102 -9.94 -0.56 13.28
N LYS A 103 -10.52 -1.47 14.11
CA LYS A 103 -11.38 -2.56 13.63
C LYS A 103 -12.60 -2.04 12.83
N LYS A 104 -13.31 -1.08 13.41
CA LYS A 104 -14.48 -0.51 12.73
C LYS A 104 -14.09 0.11 11.39
N LEU A 105 -13.03 0.92 11.37
CA LEU A 105 -12.52 1.53 10.16
C LEU A 105 -12.16 0.49 9.09
N ALA A 106 -11.44 -0.58 9.46
CA ALA A 106 -11.05 -1.63 8.53
C ALA A 106 -12.25 -2.30 7.85
N LEU A 107 -13.29 -2.61 8.63
CA LEU A 107 -14.53 -3.21 8.11
C LEU A 107 -15.31 -2.23 7.24
N ASP A 108 -15.40 -0.96 7.63
CA ASP A 108 -16.05 0.09 6.84
C ASP A 108 -15.33 0.32 5.50
N LEU A 109 -14.00 0.14 5.44
CA LEU A 109 -13.20 0.18 4.21
C LEU A 109 -13.35 -1.06 3.32
N GLY A 110 -14.03 -2.09 3.79
CA GLY A 110 -14.37 -3.28 3.02
C GLY A 110 -13.57 -4.53 3.36
N ALA A 111 -12.79 -4.55 4.45
CA ALA A 111 -12.19 -5.80 4.91
C ALA A 111 -13.26 -6.83 5.29
N ASP A 112 -13.07 -8.09 4.87
CA ASP A 112 -13.95 -9.20 5.25
C ASP A 112 -13.65 -9.67 6.67
N HIS A 113 -12.37 -9.57 7.09
CA HIS A 113 -11.90 -9.95 8.41
C HIS A 113 -10.92 -8.91 8.95
N PHE A 114 -10.86 -8.83 10.27
CA PHE A 114 -9.91 -7.99 10.98
C PHE A 114 -9.19 -8.81 12.04
N LEU A 115 -7.87 -8.69 12.09
CA LEU A 115 -7.03 -9.31 13.09
C LEU A 115 -6.22 -8.25 13.86
N SER A 116 -6.18 -8.40 15.18
CA SER A 116 -5.41 -7.54 16.07
C SER A 116 -4.19 -8.29 16.59
N VAL A 117 -3.00 -7.75 16.34
CA VAL A 117 -1.75 -8.35 16.85
C VAL A 117 -1.73 -8.45 18.40
N SER A 118 -2.43 -7.53 19.09
CA SER A 118 -2.49 -7.56 20.56
C SER A 118 -3.37 -8.69 21.12
N ASP A 119 -4.35 -9.17 20.35
CA ASP A 119 -5.40 -10.05 20.89
C ASP A 119 -5.47 -11.40 20.15
N ASP A 120 -4.99 -11.45 18.91
CA ASP A 120 -5.09 -12.61 18.04
C ASP A 120 -3.72 -13.24 17.75
N ASN A 121 -3.68 -14.54 17.57
CA ASN A 121 -2.56 -15.21 16.93
C ASN A 121 -2.73 -15.07 15.40
N VAL A 122 -2.22 -13.97 14.85
CA VAL A 122 -2.41 -13.59 13.44
C VAL A 122 -1.98 -14.70 12.49
N VAL A 123 -0.88 -15.40 12.77
CA VAL A 123 -0.38 -16.50 11.92
C VAL A 123 -1.36 -17.65 11.90
N GLU A 124 -1.81 -18.07 13.07
CA GLU A 124 -2.77 -19.18 13.22
C GLU A 124 -4.10 -18.85 12.52
N GLU A 125 -4.62 -17.65 12.74
CA GLU A 125 -5.86 -17.21 12.10
C GLU A 125 -5.76 -17.18 10.56
N LEU A 126 -4.63 -16.67 10.02
CA LEU A 126 -4.39 -16.71 8.59
C LEU A 126 -4.29 -18.15 8.06
N GLN A 127 -3.63 -19.04 8.79
CA GLN A 127 -3.52 -20.46 8.42
C GLN A 127 -4.88 -21.17 8.51
N ASN A 128 -5.73 -20.87 9.49
CA ASN A 128 -7.10 -21.38 9.59
C ASN A 128 -7.97 -20.95 8.41
N MET A 129 -7.67 -19.79 7.80
CA MET A 129 -8.34 -19.31 6.57
C MET A 129 -7.76 -19.93 5.29
N GLY A 130 -6.71 -20.76 5.36
CA GLY A 130 -6.02 -21.43 4.25
C GLY A 130 -4.65 -20.82 3.92
N GLY A 131 -4.19 -19.84 4.69
CA GLY A 131 -2.96 -19.07 4.48
C GLY A 131 -3.10 -17.96 3.42
N ALA A 132 -2.48 -16.84 3.66
CA ALA A 132 -2.58 -15.70 2.76
C ALA A 132 -1.84 -15.97 1.42
N LYS A 133 -2.50 -15.66 0.31
CA LYS A 133 -1.84 -15.62 -1.00
C LYS A 133 -0.91 -14.41 -1.10
N ILE A 134 -1.37 -13.27 -0.59
CA ILE A 134 -0.56 -12.05 -0.50
C ILE A 134 -0.68 -11.48 0.92
N ILE A 135 0.47 -11.07 1.47
CA ILE A 135 0.52 -10.15 2.61
C ILE A 135 1.11 -8.84 2.08
N LEU A 136 0.26 -7.82 1.96
CA LEU A 136 0.68 -6.46 1.61
C LEU A 136 1.13 -5.76 2.89
N ALA A 137 2.45 -5.63 3.08
CA ALA A 137 3.03 -5.04 4.28
C ALA A 137 3.20 -3.53 4.11
N THR A 138 2.28 -2.76 4.70
CA THR A 138 2.22 -1.30 4.56
C THR A 138 2.78 -0.55 5.76
N ALA A 139 2.86 -1.17 6.93
CA ALA A 139 3.49 -0.56 8.09
C ALA A 139 5.02 -0.58 7.97
N PRO A 140 5.72 0.50 8.37
CA PRO A 140 7.17 0.57 8.33
C PRO A 140 7.79 -0.19 9.52
N SER A 141 7.68 -1.53 9.51
CA SER A 141 8.17 -2.39 10.58
C SER A 141 8.59 -3.75 10.04
N SER A 142 9.88 -3.93 9.85
CA SER A 142 10.49 -5.20 9.43
C SER A 142 10.20 -6.32 10.42
N LYS A 143 10.18 -6.02 11.72
CA LYS A 143 9.81 -6.97 12.76
C LYS A 143 8.38 -7.49 12.56
N ALA A 144 7.41 -6.61 12.30
CA ALA A 144 6.03 -7.02 12.08
C ALA A 144 5.88 -7.90 10.83
N ILE A 145 6.69 -7.69 9.79
CA ILE A 145 6.73 -8.57 8.61
C ILE A 145 7.29 -9.94 8.98
N THR A 146 8.38 -9.99 9.73
CA THR A 146 8.98 -11.24 10.23
C THR A 146 7.95 -12.07 11.01
N GLU A 147 7.22 -11.44 11.93
CA GLU A 147 6.24 -12.09 12.82
C GLU A 147 5.05 -12.70 12.07
N ILE A 148 4.64 -12.14 10.94
CA ILE A 148 3.46 -12.61 10.17
C ILE A 148 3.83 -13.44 8.94
N PHE A 149 5.12 -13.62 8.63
CA PHE A 149 5.56 -14.31 7.42
C PHE A 149 4.99 -15.74 7.29
N ASP A 150 4.89 -16.47 8.39
CA ASP A 150 4.34 -17.81 8.40
C ASP A 150 2.81 -17.87 8.25
N GLY A 151 2.14 -16.73 8.22
CA GLY A 151 0.74 -16.62 7.81
C GLY A 151 0.50 -16.80 6.31
N LEU A 152 1.57 -16.85 5.50
CA LEU A 152 1.47 -17.16 4.07
C LEU A 152 1.07 -18.62 3.84
N GLY A 153 0.15 -18.82 2.89
CA GLY A 153 -0.14 -20.12 2.31
C GLY A 153 0.90 -20.57 1.28
N PRO A 154 0.73 -21.78 0.70
CA PRO A 154 1.59 -22.26 -0.39
C PRO A 154 1.59 -21.29 -1.59
N ASN A 155 2.77 -21.05 -2.16
CA ASN A 155 3.01 -20.06 -3.22
C ASN A 155 2.57 -18.62 -2.84
N GLY A 156 2.51 -18.32 -1.55
CA GLY A 156 2.18 -16.99 -1.05
C GLY A 156 3.37 -16.03 -1.11
N SER A 157 3.07 -14.74 -1.14
CA SER A 157 4.09 -13.69 -1.21
C SER A 157 3.83 -12.58 -0.19
N VAL A 158 4.87 -12.16 0.52
CA VAL A 158 4.89 -10.87 1.20
C VAL A 158 5.37 -9.82 0.22
N VAL A 159 4.60 -8.74 0.07
CA VAL A 159 4.97 -7.56 -0.72
C VAL A 159 5.18 -6.38 0.24
N ALA A 160 6.43 -6.04 0.50
CA ALA A 160 6.79 -4.92 1.36
C ALA A 160 6.70 -3.60 0.58
N VAL A 161 5.89 -2.67 1.08
CA VAL A 161 5.72 -1.31 0.53
C VAL A 161 5.96 -0.22 1.59
N GLY A 162 5.88 -0.58 2.88
CA GLY A 162 6.30 0.29 3.99
C GLY A 162 7.83 0.29 4.13
N ALA A 163 8.43 1.48 4.20
CA ALA A 163 9.88 1.61 4.29
C ALA A 163 10.37 1.49 5.74
N ASP A 164 11.27 0.54 5.98
CA ASP A 164 12.03 0.38 7.22
C ASP A 164 13.51 0.10 6.88
N MET A 165 14.42 0.54 7.73
CA MET A 165 15.86 0.32 7.56
C MET A 165 16.36 -0.93 8.28
N GLN A 166 15.51 -1.57 9.09
CA GLN A 166 15.86 -2.80 9.80
C GLN A 166 15.72 -4.01 8.88
N PRO A 167 16.50 -5.07 9.07
CA PRO A 167 16.37 -6.29 8.29
C PRO A 167 15.06 -7.01 8.59
N ILE A 168 14.48 -7.65 7.56
CA ILE A 168 13.40 -8.63 7.71
C ILE A 168 14.06 -10.00 7.87
N GLU A 169 13.78 -10.69 8.96
CA GLU A 169 14.37 -11.98 9.28
C GLU A 169 13.49 -13.12 8.78
N VAL A 170 13.89 -13.73 7.67
CA VAL A 170 13.21 -14.90 7.08
C VAL A 170 14.26 -15.97 6.76
N SER A 171 14.07 -17.17 7.26
CA SER A 171 14.97 -18.29 7.00
C SER A 171 14.76 -18.87 5.61
N ALA A 172 15.82 -19.50 5.05
CA ALA A 172 15.70 -20.22 3.79
C ALA A 172 14.63 -21.33 3.85
N MET A 173 14.49 -21.99 5.02
CA MET A 173 13.48 -23.05 5.19
C MET A 173 12.04 -22.48 5.10
N GLN A 174 11.78 -21.31 5.65
CA GLN A 174 10.46 -20.66 5.51
C GLN A 174 10.11 -20.32 4.07
N LEU A 175 11.11 -19.96 3.24
CA LEU A 175 10.93 -19.72 1.81
C LEU A 175 10.70 -21.02 1.03
N ILE A 176 11.49 -22.05 1.32
CA ILE A 176 11.43 -23.35 0.62
C ILE A 176 10.12 -24.07 0.95
N ALA A 177 9.73 -24.08 2.23
CA ALA A 177 8.49 -24.71 2.68
C ALA A 177 7.28 -23.94 2.13
N GLY A 178 6.64 -24.51 1.11
CA GLY A 178 5.48 -23.92 0.45
C GLY A 178 5.83 -22.94 -0.69
N LYS A 179 7.10 -22.82 -1.10
CA LYS A 179 7.53 -21.95 -2.21
C LYS A 179 7.08 -20.49 -2.00
N LYS A 180 7.37 -19.97 -0.83
CA LYS A 180 6.99 -18.60 -0.43
C LYS A 180 7.96 -17.55 -0.98
N THR A 181 7.50 -16.32 -1.12
CA THR A 181 8.29 -15.21 -1.64
C THR A 181 8.24 -14.02 -0.69
N LEU A 182 9.38 -13.34 -0.54
CA LEU A 182 9.48 -12.02 0.05
C LEU A 182 10.00 -11.06 -1.04
N THR A 183 9.25 -10.02 -1.31
CA THR A 183 9.60 -9.03 -2.33
C THR A 183 9.24 -7.62 -1.86
N GLY A 184 9.89 -6.62 -2.45
CA GLY A 184 9.51 -5.22 -2.30
C GLY A 184 8.87 -4.69 -3.57
N HIS A 185 8.02 -3.68 -3.43
CA HIS A 185 7.45 -2.96 -4.56
C HIS A 185 7.53 -1.46 -4.30
N ALA A 186 8.15 -0.73 -5.22
CA ALA A 186 8.16 0.72 -5.20
C ALA A 186 6.92 1.26 -5.94
N SER A 187 6.54 2.49 -5.68
CA SER A 187 5.49 3.29 -6.31
C SER A 187 5.07 2.84 -7.74
N GLY A 188 5.17 3.74 -8.71
CA GLY A 188 4.81 3.45 -10.11
C GLY A 188 5.28 4.56 -11.06
N THR A 189 5.06 4.35 -12.35
CA THR A 189 5.28 5.32 -13.42
C THR A 189 4.07 6.25 -13.56
N ALA A 190 4.14 7.24 -14.46
CA ALA A 190 2.98 8.08 -14.79
C ALA A 190 1.79 7.25 -15.32
N MET A 191 2.05 6.22 -16.12
CA MET A 191 1.00 5.31 -16.61
C MET A 191 0.37 4.51 -15.46
N ASP A 192 1.18 4.00 -14.53
CA ASP A 192 0.66 3.32 -13.34
C ASP A 192 -0.20 4.26 -12.48
N SER A 193 0.18 5.54 -12.42
CA SER A 193 -0.60 6.58 -11.75
C SER A 193 -1.94 6.83 -12.44
N GLU A 194 -1.97 6.92 -13.77
CA GLU A 194 -3.23 7.04 -14.52
C GLU A 194 -4.14 5.82 -14.31
N ASP A 195 -3.59 4.61 -14.38
CA ASP A 195 -4.34 3.38 -14.12
C ASP A 195 -4.92 3.37 -12.69
N THR A 196 -4.13 3.83 -11.70
CA THR A 196 -4.57 3.94 -10.31
C THR A 196 -5.73 4.93 -10.16
N LEU A 197 -5.61 6.12 -10.76
CA LEU A 197 -6.64 7.15 -10.72
C LEU A 197 -7.94 6.66 -11.40
N ASN A 198 -7.81 6.06 -12.58
CA ASN A 198 -8.96 5.50 -13.31
C ASN A 198 -9.63 4.37 -12.52
N PHE A 199 -8.85 3.46 -11.92
CA PHE A 199 -9.40 2.40 -11.08
C PHE A 199 -10.08 2.97 -9.83
N SER A 200 -9.51 4.00 -9.22
CA SER A 200 -10.08 4.65 -8.03
C SER A 200 -11.42 5.32 -8.36
N ALA A 201 -11.50 6.06 -9.47
CA ALA A 201 -12.75 6.64 -9.96
C ALA A 201 -13.81 5.56 -10.24
N LEU A 202 -13.44 4.53 -11.01
CA LEU A 202 -14.34 3.42 -11.37
C LEU A 202 -14.86 2.64 -10.16
N SER A 203 -13.98 2.36 -9.18
CA SER A 203 -14.30 1.53 -8.03
C SER A 203 -14.90 2.29 -6.84
N GLY A 204 -14.82 3.62 -6.86
CA GLY A 204 -15.19 4.48 -5.74
C GLY A 204 -14.22 4.35 -4.56
N SER A 205 -12.96 3.98 -4.81
CA SER A 205 -11.93 3.93 -3.78
C SER A 205 -11.39 5.34 -3.55
N VAL A 206 -11.57 5.87 -2.34
CA VAL A 206 -11.21 7.24 -2.01
C VAL A 206 -10.26 7.30 -0.81
N PRO A 207 -9.29 8.22 -0.82
CA PRO A 207 -8.42 8.41 0.33
C PRO A 207 -9.14 9.12 1.48
N MET A 208 -8.71 8.84 2.70
CA MET A 208 -9.11 9.62 3.86
C MET A 208 -8.14 10.80 3.98
N ILE A 209 -8.65 12.01 3.82
CA ILE A 209 -7.84 13.24 3.77
C ILE A 209 -8.31 14.29 4.76
N GLU A 210 -7.35 15.12 5.19
CA GLU A 210 -7.59 16.43 5.81
C GLU A 210 -6.93 17.48 4.91
N THR A 211 -7.65 18.56 4.61
CA THR A 211 -7.13 19.62 3.73
C THR A 211 -6.68 20.83 4.55
N PHE A 212 -5.54 21.39 4.18
CA PHE A 212 -4.95 22.57 4.78
C PHE A 212 -4.60 23.57 3.68
N PRO A 213 -4.74 24.89 3.92
CA PRO A 213 -4.20 25.90 3.01
C PRO A 213 -2.66 25.81 2.98
N LEU A 214 -2.05 26.21 1.86
CA LEU A 214 -0.62 26.08 1.64
C LEU A 214 0.21 26.76 2.72
N GLU A 215 -0.23 27.90 3.24
CA GLU A 215 0.43 28.65 4.32
C GLU A 215 0.51 27.87 5.63
N LYS A 216 -0.32 26.83 5.77
CA LYS A 216 -0.37 25.91 6.92
C LYS A 216 0.28 24.56 6.66
N ALA A 217 1.12 24.45 5.64
CA ALA A 217 1.80 23.20 5.29
C ALA A 217 2.60 22.60 6.47
N ALA A 218 3.22 23.42 7.30
CA ALA A 218 3.92 22.96 8.50
C ALA A 218 2.94 22.31 9.52
N GLU A 219 1.79 22.93 9.76
CA GLU A 219 0.75 22.35 10.66
C GLU A 219 0.23 21.02 10.11
N ALA A 220 0.03 20.92 8.78
CA ALA A 220 -0.40 19.69 8.12
C ALA A 220 0.64 18.57 8.26
N TYR A 221 1.92 18.92 8.14
CA TYR A 221 3.03 17.98 8.34
C TYR A 221 3.09 17.46 9.77
N ASP A 222 3.00 18.36 10.77
CA ASP A 222 2.99 17.99 12.18
C ASP A 222 1.77 17.11 12.51
N ARG A 223 0.60 17.41 11.94
CA ARG A 223 -0.62 16.61 12.07
C ARG A 223 -0.43 15.18 11.51
N MET A 224 0.25 15.06 10.37
CA MET A 224 0.55 13.77 9.76
C MET A 224 1.50 12.92 10.63
N ILE A 225 2.53 13.53 11.21
CA ILE A 225 3.53 12.84 12.04
C ILE A 225 2.96 12.41 13.39
N SER A 226 2.00 13.14 13.94
CA SER A 226 1.39 12.87 15.26
C SER A 226 0.27 11.82 15.23
N ASN A 227 -0.03 11.22 14.10
CA ASN A 227 -1.21 10.33 13.91
C ASN A 227 -0.88 8.84 14.10
#